data_1512492da49c753d8e0bec17f39ef448
#
_entry.id   1512492da49c753d8e0bec17f39ef448
#
_cell.length_a   1.000
_cell.length_b   1.000
_cell.length_c   1.000
_cell.angle_alpha   90.00
_cell.angle_beta   90.00
_cell.angle_gamma   90.00
#
_symmetry.space_group_name_H-M   'P 1'
#
loop_
_entity.id
_entity.type
_entity.pdbx_description
1 polymer ?
#
loop_
_entity_poly.entity_id
_entity_poly.type
_entity_poly.pdbx_seq_one_letter_code
_entity_poly.pdbx_strand_id
1 'polypeptide(L)'
;MFLKENLKLLRKRRKRSQEDVAKSLNITRSAYNSYENGVAEPGIQILIRLSEFFQINIDKLLRTDLGRLSELQLSQLEKGFDLDLTGTRLRVLATTVNMDNEENIELVPLKAKAGYATGYADPDYIKTLPAFNLPFLSANRKYRSFPISGDSMPPVSDGAFVTGEYVQDWNLVRNGHPYVVITQDEGIVFKVLYNRIEEDGTFLLCSTNTLYSPYTVKVDDILEIWKFVNYINPKFEEPNTKETNDIGPAI
;
A
#
# COMPACT_ATOMS: atom_id res chain seq x y z
N MET A 1 19.85 18.51 5.28
CA MET A 1 18.61 19.27 5.04
C MET A 1 18.46 19.44 3.53
N PHE A 2 17.29 19.16 2.96
CA PHE A 2 17.07 19.07 1.50
C PHE A 2 16.32 20.28 0.92
N LEU A 3 16.17 21.37 1.70
CA LEU A 3 15.32 22.49 1.32
C LEU A 3 15.68 23.07 -0.05
N LYS A 4 16.94 23.35 -0.30
CA LYS A 4 17.41 24.00 -1.56
C LYS A 4 17.13 23.14 -2.80
N GLU A 5 17.39 21.83 -2.69
CA GLU A 5 17.14 20.85 -3.76
C GLU A 5 15.63 20.75 -4.03
N ASN A 6 14.85 20.68 -2.96
CA ASN A 6 13.39 20.55 -3.02
C ASN A 6 12.74 21.81 -3.62
N LEU A 7 13.15 23.00 -3.21
CA LEU A 7 12.63 24.26 -3.78
C LEU A 7 12.86 24.31 -5.29
N LYS A 8 14.06 23.97 -5.72
CA LYS A 8 14.43 23.96 -7.15
C LYS A 8 13.63 22.92 -7.94
N LEU A 9 13.45 21.73 -7.37
CA LEU A 9 12.65 20.65 -7.96
C LEU A 9 11.19 21.10 -8.15
N LEU A 10 10.56 21.53 -7.06
CA LEU A 10 9.13 21.91 -7.03
C LEU A 10 8.82 23.09 -7.93
N ARG A 11 9.69 24.11 -7.95
CA ARG A 11 9.55 25.25 -8.85
C ARG A 11 9.57 24.81 -10.33
N LYS A 12 10.59 23.99 -10.71
CA LYS A 12 10.69 23.47 -12.07
C LYS A 12 9.49 22.62 -12.46
N ARG A 13 9.03 21.77 -11.56
CA ARG A 13 7.85 20.92 -11.74
C ARG A 13 6.60 21.75 -12.03
N ARG A 14 6.41 22.88 -11.32
CA ARG A 14 5.31 23.83 -11.57
C ARG A 14 5.56 24.77 -12.74
N LYS A 15 6.65 24.59 -13.47
CA LYS A 15 7.04 25.44 -14.62
C LYS A 15 7.06 26.93 -14.26
N ARG A 16 7.49 27.28 -13.05
CA ARG A 16 7.59 28.66 -12.56
C ARG A 16 9.02 29.17 -12.60
N SER A 17 9.16 30.48 -12.88
CA SER A 17 10.44 31.18 -12.69
C SER A 17 10.69 31.49 -11.22
N GLN A 18 11.94 31.80 -10.85
CA GLN A 18 12.25 32.29 -9.49
C GLN A 18 11.50 33.59 -9.15
N GLU A 19 11.28 34.44 -10.14
CA GLU A 19 10.51 35.67 -10.01
C GLU A 19 9.04 35.40 -9.67
N ASP A 20 8.42 34.41 -10.36
CA ASP A 20 7.02 34.07 -10.12
C ASP A 20 6.80 33.55 -8.69
N VAL A 21 7.71 32.68 -8.23
CA VAL A 21 7.63 32.16 -6.86
C VAL A 21 7.86 33.25 -5.84
N ALA A 22 8.87 34.09 -6.05
CA ALA A 22 9.18 35.22 -5.15
C ALA A 22 7.99 36.19 -5.01
N LYS A 23 7.33 36.52 -6.13
CA LYS A 23 6.09 37.34 -6.11
C LYS A 23 4.98 36.68 -5.32
N SER A 24 4.76 35.38 -5.52
CA SER A 24 3.72 34.64 -4.79
C SER A 24 3.98 34.58 -3.28
N LEU A 25 5.24 34.58 -2.87
CA LEU A 25 5.66 34.58 -1.47
C LEU A 25 5.79 36.01 -0.86
N ASN A 26 5.58 37.05 -1.67
CA ASN A 26 5.81 38.44 -1.30
C ASN A 26 7.23 38.71 -0.75
N ILE A 27 8.25 38.22 -1.50
CA ILE A 27 9.67 38.41 -1.25
C ILE A 27 10.39 38.85 -2.52
N THR A 28 11.64 39.29 -2.40
CA THR A 28 12.45 39.61 -3.57
C THR A 28 12.94 38.34 -4.28
N ARG A 29 13.14 38.41 -5.60
CA ARG A 29 13.78 37.32 -6.37
C ARG A 29 15.15 36.93 -5.80
N SER A 30 15.93 37.93 -5.35
CA SER A 30 17.25 37.70 -4.75
C SER A 30 17.14 36.87 -3.46
N ALA A 31 16.17 37.14 -2.60
CA ALA A 31 15.92 36.36 -1.39
C ALA A 31 15.55 34.90 -1.73
N TYR A 32 14.61 34.70 -2.67
CA TYR A 32 14.25 33.35 -3.09
C TYR A 32 15.42 32.58 -3.72
N ASN A 33 16.21 33.26 -4.56
CA ASN A 33 17.43 32.69 -5.15
C ASN A 33 18.44 32.27 -4.08
N SER A 34 18.59 33.04 -3.01
CA SER A 34 19.48 32.69 -1.89
C SER A 34 19.01 31.41 -1.17
N TYR A 35 17.69 31.21 -1.00
CA TYR A 35 17.12 29.98 -0.44
C TYR A 35 17.34 28.78 -1.35
N GLU A 36 17.10 28.94 -2.65
CA GLU A 36 17.28 27.87 -3.65
C GLU A 36 18.74 27.43 -3.82
N ASN A 37 19.69 28.31 -3.54
CA ASN A 37 21.12 28.01 -3.61
C ASN A 37 21.74 27.67 -2.24
N GLY A 38 20.95 27.73 -1.16
CA GLY A 38 21.42 27.42 0.18
C GLY A 38 22.38 28.46 0.76
N VAL A 39 22.34 29.69 0.24
CA VAL A 39 23.15 30.83 0.73
C VAL A 39 22.53 31.42 1.99
N ALA A 40 21.21 31.37 2.12
CA ALA A 40 20.47 31.83 3.28
C ALA A 40 19.36 30.82 3.62
N GLU A 41 18.96 30.80 4.88
CA GLU A 41 17.82 30.01 5.35
C GLU A 41 16.57 30.90 5.50
N PRO A 42 15.40 30.46 5.02
CA PRO A 42 14.17 31.22 5.20
C PRO A 42 13.72 31.19 6.66
N GLY A 43 13.27 32.33 7.18
CA GLY A 43 12.62 32.40 8.49
C GLY A 43 11.29 31.62 8.49
N ILE A 44 10.77 31.32 9.69
CA ILE A 44 9.59 30.46 9.87
C ILE A 44 8.36 30.95 9.09
N GLN A 45 8.15 32.24 8.97
CA GLN A 45 7.03 32.84 8.22
C GLN A 45 7.14 32.52 6.71
N ILE A 46 8.36 32.51 6.19
CA ILE A 46 8.61 32.18 4.78
C ILE A 46 8.48 30.66 4.55
N LEU A 47 8.92 29.84 5.53
CA LEU A 47 8.71 28.39 5.48
C LEU A 47 7.23 28.03 5.44
N ILE A 48 6.39 28.70 6.21
CA ILE A 48 4.93 28.52 6.18
C ILE A 48 4.39 28.86 4.79
N ARG A 49 4.74 30.03 4.23
CA ARG A 49 4.30 30.43 2.89
C ARG A 49 4.81 29.50 1.79
N LEU A 50 6.03 28.97 1.91
CA LEU A 50 6.58 27.97 1.00
C LEU A 50 5.78 26.65 1.06
N SER A 51 5.44 26.21 2.27
CA SER A 51 4.61 25.04 2.50
C SER A 51 3.22 25.20 1.88
N GLU A 52 2.56 26.32 2.11
CA GLU A 52 1.26 26.66 1.52
C GLU A 52 1.33 26.78 0.01
N PHE A 53 2.34 27.47 -0.52
CA PHE A 53 2.52 27.66 -1.96
C PHE A 53 2.75 26.32 -2.68
N PHE A 54 3.63 25.47 -2.16
CA PHE A 54 3.93 24.17 -2.76
C PHE A 54 2.98 23.06 -2.32
N GLN A 55 2.11 23.31 -1.35
CA GLN A 55 1.20 22.32 -0.75
C GLN A 55 1.94 21.08 -0.21
N ILE A 56 3.10 21.32 0.38
CA ILE A 56 3.94 20.31 1.00
C ILE A 56 4.29 20.77 2.40
N ASN A 57 4.14 19.88 3.39
CA ASN A 57 4.43 20.21 4.79
C ASN A 57 5.90 20.60 5.01
N ILE A 58 6.15 21.52 5.98
CA ILE A 58 7.47 22.06 6.28
C ILE A 58 8.47 20.93 6.59
N ASP A 59 8.05 19.92 7.36
CA ASP A 59 8.93 18.80 7.70
C ASP A 59 9.43 18.06 6.44
N LYS A 60 8.54 17.79 5.48
CA LYS A 60 8.90 17.16 4.21
C LYS A 60 9.80 18.06 3.35
N LEU A 61 9.52 19.37 3.33
CA LEU A 61 10.39 20.32 2.61
C LEU A 61 11.82 20.33 3.15
N LEU A 62 11.98 20.16 4.46
CA LEU A 62 13.28 20.24 5.13
C LEU A 62 14.04 18.93 5.17
N ARG A 63 13.36 17.81 5.46
CA ARG A 63 13.99 16.53 5.85
C ARG A 63 13.96 15.47 4.78
N THR A 64 13.07 15.59 3.78
CA THR A 64 12.91 14.59 2.74
C THR A 64 13.59 15.00 1.45
N ASP A 65 14.34 14.10 0.83
CA ASP A 65 14.82 14.25 -0.54
C ASP A 65 13.68 13.95 -1.53
N LEU A 66 12.96 15.02 -1.93
CA LEU A 66 11.84 14.90 -2.87
C LEU A 66 12.29 14.43 -4.26
N GLY A 67 13.59 14.56 -4.59
CA GLY A 67 14.14 14.10 -5.87
C GLY A 67 14.18 12.57 -6.00
N ARG A 68 14.07 11.84 -4.89
CA ARG A 68 14.01 10.37 -4.88
C ARG A 68 12.59 9.82 -5.02
N LEU A 69 11.59 10.68 -4.98
CA LEU A 69 10.20 10.26 -5.07
C LEU A 69 9.77 10.07 -6.51
N SER A 70 8.90 9.08 -6.74
CA SER A 70 8.24 8.90 -8.01
C SER A 70 7.29 10.06 -8.31
N GLU A 71 6.94 10.24 -9.59
CA GLU A 71 5.96 11.24 -10.03
C GLU A 71 4.61 11.09 -9.31
N LEU A 72 4.18 9.85 -9.08
CA LEU A 72 2.94 9.54 -8.35
C LEU A 72 3.02 10.02 -6.89
N GLN A 73 4.13 9.72 -6.20
CA GLN A 73 4.35 10.14 -4.81
C GLN A 73 4.41 11.66 -4.68
N LEU A 74 5.11 12.35 -5.59
CA LEU A 74 5.15 13.82 -5.62
C LEU A 74 3.76 14.41 -5.84
N SER A 75 2.97 13.85 -6.76
CA SER A 75 1.59 14.28 -7.01
C SER A 75 0.68 14.07 -5.78
N GLN A 76 0.86 12.99 -5.04
CA GLN A 76 0.13 12.72 -3.80
C GLN A 76 0.49 13.71 -2.69
N LEU A 77 1.79 14.01 -2.52
CA LEU A 77 2.24 15.06 -1.59
C LEU A 77 1.63 16.43 -1.91
N GLU A 78 1.62 16.82 -3.19
CA GLU A 78 1.04 18.09 -3.65
C GLU A 78 -0.49 18.16 -3.48
N LYS A 79 -1.17 17.03 -3.35
CA LYS A 79 -2.61 16.94 -3.02
C LYS A 79 -2.89 16.95 -1.52
N GLY A 80 -1.86 17.14 -0.70
CA GLY A 80 -1.99 17.21 0.76
C GLY A 80 -2.05 15.85 1.48
N PHE A 81 -1.74 14.75 0.78
CA PHE A 81 -1.55 13.46 1.44
C PHE A 81 -0.25 13.47 2.24
N ASP A 82 -0.33 13.17 3.52
CA ASP A 82 0.85 13.07 4.37
C ASP A 82 1.56 11.74 4.13
N LEU A 83 2.58 11.78 3.27
CA LEU A 83 3.44 10.63 3.02
C LEU A 83 4.46 10.52 4.15
N ASP A 84 4.35 9.51 5.00
CA ASP A 84 5.40 9.18 5.95
C ASP A 84 6.59 8.53 5.19
N LEU A 85 7.64 9.33 4.99
CA LEU A 85 8.81 8.95 4.20
C LEU A 85 9.99 8.49 5.10
N THR A 86 9.78 8.40 6.40
CA THR A 86 10.76 7.91 7.37
C THR A 86 10.71 6.38 7.49
N GLY A 87 10.90 5.67 6.37
CA GLY A 87 11.03 4.20 6.35
C GLY A 87 9.72 3.42 6.23
N THR A 88 8.58 4.04 6.51
CA THR A 88 7.25 3.49 6.25
C THR A 88 6.63 4.19 5.06
N ARG A 89 6.44 3.49 3.94
CA ARG A 89 5.67 4.03 2.82
C ARG A 89 4.23 4.21 3.28
N LEU A 90 3.74 5.44 3.43
CA LEU A 90 2.31 5.65 3.62
C LEU A 90 1.60 5.21 2.33
N ARG A 91 0.85 4.13 2.44
CA ARG A 91 -0.05 3.68 1.39
C ARG A 91 -1.43 4.22 1.70
N VAL A 92 -1.96 5.01 0.78
CA VAL A 92 -3.36 5.44 0.89
C VAL A 92 -4.22 4.23 0.55
N LEU A 93 -4.82 3.64 1.58
CA LEU A 93 -5.81 2.60 1.42
C LEU A 93 -7.17 3.26 1.17
N ALA A 94 -7.72 3.10 -0.02
CA ALA A 94 -9.10 3.43 -0.27
C ALA A 94 -10.00 2.39 0.42
N THR A 95 -10.95 2.84 1.24
CA THR A 95 -11.92 2.00 1.94
C THR A 95 -13.32 2.57 1.79
N THR A 96 -14.33 1.75 2.09
CA THR A 96 -15.73 2.16 2.12
C THR A 96 -16.27 2.02 3.55
N VAL A 97 -17.29 2.79 3.87
CA VAL A 97 -18.00 2.68 5.16
C VAL A 97 -19.48 2.40 4.91
N ASN A 98 -20.12 1.72 5.86
CA ASN A 98 -21.55 1.50 5.86
C ASN A 98 -22.32 2.75 6.38
N MET A 99 -23.66 2.65 6.50
CA MET A 99 -24.49 3.76 7.00
C MET A 99 -24.21 4.10 8.47
N ASP A 100 -23.67 3.17 9.24
CA ASP A 100 -23.31 3.34 10.64
C ASP A 100 -21.88 3.86 10.82
N ASN A 101 -21.23 4.27 9.71
CA ASN A 101 -19.85 4.75 9.64
C ASN A 101 -18.79 3.71 10.10
N GLU A 102 -19.12 2.43 9.95
CA GLU A 102 -18.19 1.33 10.19
C GLU A 102 -17.50 0.93 8.88
N GLU A 103 -16.24 0.50 8.97
CA GLU A 103 -15.47 0.04 7.82
C GLU A 103 -16.10 -1.23 7.21
N ASN A 104 -16.30 -1.21 5.90
CA ASN A 104 -16.69 -2.38 5.14
C ASN A 104 -15.49 -3.29 4.86
N ILE A 105 -15.79 -4.55 4.56
CA ILE A 105 -14.85 -5.51 3.98
C ILE A 105 -15.17 -5.58 2.49
N GLU A 106 -14.37 -4.94 1.66
CA GLU A 106 -14.55 -5.02 0.23
C GLU A 106 -14.13 -6.41 -0.28
N LEU A 107 -14.97 -7.00 -1.11
CA LEU A 107 -14.70 -8.25 -1.79
C LEU A 107 -14.15 -8.00 -3.18
N VAL A 108 -12.92 -8.41 -3.44
CA VAL A 108 -12.34 -8.37 -4.79
C VAL A 108 -12.90 -9.56 -5.58
N PRO A 109 -13.76 -9.34 -6.60
CA PRO A 109 -14.31 -10.45 -7.37
C PRO A 109 -13.24 -11.08 -8.28
N LEU A 110 -13.40 -12.38 -8.60
CA LEU A 110 -12.48 -13.11 -9.49
C LEU A 110 -12.23 -12.37 -10.82
N LYS A 111 -13.27 -11.78 -11.39
CA LYS A 111 -13.19 -11.00 -12.64
C LYS A 111 -12.35 -9.72 -12.50
N ALA A 112 -12.25 -9.17 -11.30
CA ALA A 112 -11.50 -7.95 -11.03
C ALA A 112 -10.04 -8.22 -10.60
N LYS A 113 -9.64 -9.48 -10.43
CA LYS A 113 -8.30 -9.86 -9.95
C LYS A 113 -7.17 -9.21 -10.76
N ALA A 114 -7.26 -9.24 -12.10
CA ALA A 114 -6.25 -8.65 -12.99
C ALA A 114 -6.24 -7.11 -12.94
N GLY A 115 -7.40 -6.47 -12.72
CA GLY A 115 -7.53 -5.01 -12.64
C GLY A 115 -7.23 -4.45 -11.25
N TYR A 116 -7.21 -5.29 -10.22
CA TYR A 116 -7.02 -4.83 -8.85
C TYR A 116 -5.63 -4.21 -8.64
N ALA A 117 -4.58 -4.80 -9.19
CA ALA A 117 -3.21 -4.27 -9.09
C ALA A 117 -3.05 -2.85 -9.70
N THR A 118 -3.91 -2.47 -10.63
CA THR A 118 -3.93 -1.11 -11.23
C THR A 118 -4.92 -0.16 -10.54
N GLY A 119 -6.00 -0.68 -9.95
CA GLY A 119 -7.09 0.09 -9.35
C GLY A 119 -7.09 0.13 -7.81
N TYR A 120 -6.18 -0.56 -7.14
CA TYR A 120 -6.19 -0.74 -5.68
C TYR A 120 -6.17 0.57 -4.88
N ALA A 121 -5.55 1.62 -5.43
CA ALA A 121 -5.44 2.95 -4.80
C ALA A 121 -6.50 3.94 -5.31
N ASP A 122 -7.39 3.54 -6.24
CA ASP A 122 -8.45 4.39 -6.76
C ASP A 122 -9.72 4.25 -5.90
N PRO A 123 -10.13 5.32 -5.15
CA PRO A 123 -11.32 5.28 -4.32
C PRO A 123 -12.61 5.00 -5.10
N ASP A 124 -12.70 5.46 -6.36
CA ASP A 124 -13.89 5.25 -7.16
C ASP A 124 -13.99 3.80 -7.64
N TYR A 125 -12.86 3.18 -7.95
CA TYR A 125 -12.82 1.75 -8.23
C TYR A 125 -13.21 0.92 -6.99
N ILE A 126 -12.64 1.22 -5.83
CA ILE A 126 -12.91 0.48 -4.58
C ILE A 126 -14.39 0.59 -4.18
N LYS A 127 -15.04 1.74 -4.37
CA LYS A 127 -16.48 1.90 -4.11
C LYS A 127 -17.37 1.00 -4.97
N THR A 128 -16.88 0.52 -6.11
CA THR A 128 -17.64 -0.38 -6.98
C THR A 128 -17.58 -1.85 -6.54
N LEU A 129 -16.67 -2.18 -5.63
CA LEU A 129 -16.52 -3.55 -5.14
C LEU A 129 -17.70 -3.93 -4.23
N PRO A 130 -18.21 -5.16 -4.32
CA PRO A 130 -19.14 -5.69 -3.34
C PRO A 130 -18.54 -5.61 -1.95
N ALA A 131 -19.35 -5.29 -0.96
CA ALA A 131 -18.90 -5.16 0.43
C ALA A 131 -19.79 -5.98 1.37
N PHE A 132 -19.19 -6.45 2.45
CA PHE A 132 -19.86 -7.19 3.51
C PHE A 132 -19.22 -6.89 4.87
N ASN A 133 -19.84 -7.34 5.96
CA ASN A 133 -19.32 -7.21 7.31
C ASN A 133 -19.25 -8.56 8.00
N LEU A 134 -18.26 -8.74 8.87
CA LEU A 134 -18.11 -9.89 9.74
C LEU A 134 -18.15 -9.40 11.20
N PRO A 135 -19.19 -9.74 11.98
CA PRO A 135 -19.46 -9.14 13.28
C PRO A 135 -18.40 -9.46 14.36
N PHE A 136 -17.53 -10.43 14.11
CA PHE A 136 -16.44 -10.82 15.00
C PHE A 136 -15.11 -10.11 14.70
N LEU A 137 -15.07 -9.27 13.67
CA LEU A 137 -13.88 -8.47 13.35
C LEU A 137 -13.96 -7.08 13.98
N SER A 138 -12.80 -6.51 14.28
CA SER A 138 -12.72 -5.18 14.91
C SER A 138 -13.06 -4.08 13.90
N ALA A 139 -14.03 -3.22 14.21
CA ALA A 139 -14.38 -2.06 13.38
C ALA A 139 -13.24 -1.02 13.23
N ASN A 140 -12.20 -1.09 14.08
CA ASN A 140 -11.09 -0.14 14.07
C ASN A 140 -9.92 -0.59 13.18
N ARG A 141 -10.08 -1.67 12.42
CA ARG A 141 -9.05 -2.22 11.54
C ARG A 141 -9.58 -2.32 10.12
N LYS A 142 -8.68 -2.27 9.17
CA LYS A 142 -9.00 -2.33 7.74
C LYS A 142 -8.89 -3.77 7.24
N TYR A 143 -9.95 -4.28 6.63
CA TYR A 143 -9.99 -5.62 6.06
C TYR A 143 -10.38 -5.58 4.59
N ARG A 144 -9.92 -6.58 3.84
CA ARG A 144 -10.34 -6.83 2.47
C ARG A 144 -10.30 -8.31 2.16
N SER A 145 -11.20 -8.78 1.31
CA SER A 145 -11.30 -10.19 0.92
C SER A 145 -10.87 -10.38 -0.52
N PHE A 146 -9.98 -11.35 -0.75
CA PHE A 146 -9.31 -11.58 -2.01
C PHE A 146 -9.57 -12.98 -2.53
N PRO A 147 -9.83 -13.15 -3.85
CA PRO A 147 -9.95 -14.46 -4.46
C PRO A 147 -8.57 -15.11 -4.59
N ILE A 148 -8.45 -16.33 -4.13
CA ILE A 148 -7.22 -17.11 -4.25
C ILE A 148 -7.36 -18.11 -5.40
N SER A 149 -6.28 -18.29 -6.15
CA SER A 149 -6.20 -19.25 -7.26
C SER A 149 -5.05 -20.20 -7.04
N GLY A 150 -5.27 -21.45 -7.46
CA GLY A 150 -4.28 -22.52 -7.36
C GLY A 150 -4.28 -23.23 -6.01
N ASP A 151 -3.37 -24.17 -5.87
CA ASP A 151 -3.25 -25.11 -4.75
C ASP A 151 -1.95 -24.93 -3.94
N SER A 152 -1.33 -23.75 -4.05
CA SER A 152 -0.03 -23.49 -3.42
C SER A 152 -0.10 -23.35 -1.88
N MET A 153 -1.29 -23.14 -1.31
CA MET A 153 -1.48 -22.83 0.11
C MET A 153 -2.58 -23.69 0.78
N PRO A 154 -2.50 -25.03 0.74
CA PRO A 154 -3.43 -25.85 1.50
C PRO A 154 -3.43 -25.49 3.01
N PRO A 155 -4.58 -25.55 3.71
CA PRO A 155 -5.88 -26.07 3.25
C PRO A 155 -6.74 -25.06 2.46
N VAL A 156 -6.22 -23.89 2.08
CA VAL A 156 -6.95 -22.93 1.27
C VAL A 156 -6.96 -23.42 -0.18
N SER A 157 -8.14 -23.75 -0.69
CA SER A 157 -8.31 -24.34 -2.02
C SER A 157 -8.50 -23.29 -3.11
N ASP A 158 -8.35 -23.70 -4.35
CA ASP A 158 -8.62 -22.88 -5.54
C ASP A 158 -10.06 -22.33 -5.54
N GLY A 159 -10.21 -21.04 -5.73
CA GLY A 159 -11.49 -20.32 -5.71
C GLY A 159 -11.96 -19.90 -4.32
N ALA A 160 -11.20 -20.17 -3.25
CA ALA A 160 -11.47 -19.64 -1.92
C ALA A 160 -11.24 -18.12 -1.88
N PHE A 161 -11.89 -17.47 -0.91
CA PHE A 161 -11.67 -16.06 -0.60
C PHE A 161 -10.93 -15.94 0.73
N VAL A 162 -9.80 -15.24 0.74
CA VAL A 162 -9.02 -14.95 1.94
C VAL A 162 -9.28 -13.53 2.38
N THR A 163 -9.73 -13.34 3.63
CA THR A 163 -9.83 -12.02 4.26
C THR A 163 -8.52 -11.70 4.96
N GLY A 164 -7.95 -10.56 4.62
CA GLY A 164 -6.74 -10.03 5.24
C GLY A 164 -6.98 -8.73 5.98
N GLU A 165 -6.19 -8.51 7.03
CA GLU A 165 -6.05 -7.23 7.75
C GLU A 165 -4.91 -6.44 7.10
N TYR A 166 -5.13 -5.17 6.78
CA TYR A 166 -4.13 -4.31 6.15
C TYR A 166 -2.89 -4.11 7.02
N VAL A 167 -1.72 -4.31 6.45
CA VAL A 167 -0.42 -4.06 7.11
C VAL A 167 0.14 -2.74 6.62
N GLN A 168 0.04 -1.72 7.46
CA GLN A 168 0.53 -0.38 7.14
C GLN A 168 2.06 -0.30 7.21
N ASP A 169 2.66 -0.82 8.28
CA ASP A 169 4.11 -0.89 8.48
C ASP A 169 4.62 -2.31 8.17
N TRP A 170 5.37 -2.44 7.09
CA TRP A 170 5.85 -3.74 6.62
C TRP A 170 7.03 -4.29 7.45
N ASN A 171 7.67 -3.45 8.26
CA ASN A 171 8.64 -3.93 9.25
C ASN A 171 7.99 -4.81 10.32
N LEU A 172 6.67 -4.64 10.53
CA LEU A 172 5.88 -5.44 11.47
C LEU A 172 5.39 -6.77 10.89
N VAL A 173 5.73 -7.10 9.65
CA VAL A 173 5.43 -8.41 9.06
C VAL A 173 6.16 -9.49 9.86
N ARG A 174 5.39 -10.44 10.40
CA ARG A 174 5.91 -11.56 11.19
C ARG A 174 6.31 -12.71 10.29
N ASN A 175 7.54 -13.18 10.44
CA ASN A 175 8.06 -14.33 9.71
C ASN A 175 7.25 -15.60 9.97
N GLY A 176 7.06 -16.41 8.94
CA GLY A 176 6.38 -17.69 9.03
C GLY A 176 4.85 -17.59 9.13
N HIS A 177 4.25 -16.42 8.89
CA HIS A 177 2.80 -16.22 8.90
C HIS A 177 2.27 -16.01 7.48
N PRO A 178 1.01 -16.41 7.21
CA PRO A 178 0.39 -16.23 5.91
C PRO A 178 -0.11 -14.80 5.69
N TYR A 179 0.07 -14.31 4.46
CA TYR A 179 -0.35 -12.99 4.01
C TYR A 179 -0.88 -13.06 2.58
N VAL A 180 -1.82 -12.18 2.26
CA VAL A 180 -2.11 -11.82 0.88
C VAL A 180 -1.19 -10.66 0.51
N VAL A 181 -0.46 -10.81 -0.58
CA VAL A 181 0.47 -9.82 -1.11
C VAL A 181 -0.02 -9.40 -2.49
N ILE A 182 -0.09 -8.11 -2.72
CA ILE A 182 -0.39 -7.56 -4.03
C ILE A 182 0.92 -7.09 -4.64
N THR A 183 1.30 -7.67 -5.75
CA THR A 183 2.53 -7.31 -6.47
C THR A 183 2.22 -6.69 -7.82
N GLN A 184 3.18 -5.97 -8.39
CA GLN A 184 3.03 -5.35 -9.71
C GLN A 184 2.91 -6.41 -10.82
N ASP A 185 3.71 -7.48 -10.74
CA ASP A 185 3.85 -8.47 -11.80
C ASP A 185 2.86 -9.63 -11.66
N GLU A 186 2.73 -10.21 -10.44
CA GLU A 186 1.92 -11.41 -10.22
C GLU A 186 0.47 -11.09 -9.77
N GLY A 187 0.21 -9.81 -9.41
CA GLY A 187 -1.08 -9.39 -8.87
C GLY A 187 -1.31 -9.92 -7.46
N ILE A 188 -2.45 -10.59 -7.23
CA ILE A 188 -2.85 -11.10 -5.90
C ILE A 188 -2.25 -12.49 -5.68
N VAL A 189 -1.37 -12.62 -4.68
CA VAL A 189 -0.80 -13.90 -4.25
C VAL A 189 -1.02 -14.12 -2.76
N PHE A 190 -1.23 -15.39 -2.35
CA PHE A 190 -1.35 -15.79 -0.95
C PHE A 190 -0.17 -16.69 -0.58
N LYS A 191 0.66 -16.25 0.37
CA LYS A 191 1.93 -16.91 0.72
C LYS A 191 2.27 -16.73 2.19
N VAL A 192 3.16 -17.57 2.69
CA VAL A 192 3.85 -17.39 3.97
C VAL A 192 5.03 -16.46 3.73
N LEU A 193 5.12 -15.36 4.49
CA LEU A 193 6.16 -14.34 4.33
C LEU A 193 7.29 -14.47 5.34
N TYR A 194 8.49 -14.16 4.86
CA TYR A 194 9.66 -13.88 5.68
C TYR A 194 10.24 -12.52 5.29
N ASN A 195 10.31 -11.63 6.27
CA ASN A 195 10.80 -10.27 6.10
C ASN A 195 12.32 -10.25 6.03
N ARG A 196 12.86 -9.73 4.94
CA ARG A 196 14.30 -9.50 4.71
C ARG A 196 14.58 -8.05 4.30
N ILE A 197 13.70 -7.12 4.72
CA ILE A 197 13.84 -5.71 4.33
C ILE A 197 15.19 -5.15 4.78
N GLU A 198 15.61 -5.45 6.02
CA GLU A 198 16.87 -4.96 6.57
C GLU A 198 18.10 -5.66 5.97
N GLU A 199 17.95 -6.89 5.46
CA GLU A 199 19.05 -7.69 4.90
C GLU A 199 19.34 -7.30 3.44
N ASP A 200 18.31 -7.33 2.59
CA ASP A 200 18.46 -7.16 1.14
C ASP A 200 17.30 -6.40 0.45
N GLY A 201 16.37 -5.82 1.24
CA GLY A 201 15.22 -5.06 0.71
C GLY A 201 14.15 -5.94 0.08
N THR A 202 14.04 -7.23 0.47
CA THR A 202 13.10 -8.19 -0.10
C THR A 202 12.18 -8.81 0.93
N PHE A 203 11.14 -9.50 0.43
CA PHE A 203 10.40 -10.53 1.15
C PHE A 203 10.63 -11.88 0.47
N LEU A 204 10.86 -12.93 1.27
CA LEU A 204 10.81 -14.31 0.79
C LEU A 204 9.37 -14.82 0.92
N LEU A 205 8.79 -15.28 -0.19
CA LEU A 205 7.45 -15.82 -0.30
C LEU A 205 7.53 -17.35 -0.39
N CYS A 206 6.90 -18.03 0.57
CA CYS A 206 6.88 -19.48 0.65
C CYS A 206 5.46 -20.03 0.50
N SER A 207 5.32 -21.16 -0.15
CA SER A 207 4.07 -21.93 -0.21
C SER A 207 4.04 -22.98 0.89
N THR A 208 2.85 -23.36 1.38
CA THR A 208 2.68 -24.51 2.27
C THR A 208 2.73 -25.82 1.47
N ASN A 209 2.36 -25.78 0.18
CA ASN A 209 2.57 -26.90 -0.75
C ASN A 209 4.04 -26.92 -1.19
N THR A 210 4.74 -27.99 -0.84
CA THR A 210 6.18 -28.17 -1.09
C THR A 210 6.56 -28.35 -2.56
N LEU A 211 5.57 -28.53 -3.45
CA LEU A 211 5.80 -28.54 -4.90
C LEU A 211 6.17 -27.16 -5.46
N TYR A 212 5.91 -26.11 -4.70
CA TYR A 212 6.21 -24.73 -5.09
C TYR A 212 7.47 -24.24 -4.38
N SER A 213 8.50 -23.95 -5.13
CA SER A 213 9.75 -23.38 -4.59
C SER A 213 9.52 -21.97 -4.04
N PRO A 214 10.17 -21.62 -2.92
CA PRO A 214 10.18 -20.24 -2.43
C PRO A 214 10.84 -19.28 -3.42
N TYR A 215 10.39 -18.03 -3.45
CA TYR A 215 10.96 -16.97 -4.27
C TYR A 215 10.95 -15.63 -3.54
N THR A 216 11.79 -14.69 -4.00
CA THR A 216 11.91 -13.36 -3.39
C THR A 216 11.21 -12.30 -4.24
N VAL A 217 10.59 -11.33 -3.55
CA VAL A 217 9.99 -10.14 -4.18
C VAL A 217 10.61 -8.90 -3.53
N LYS A 218 11.02 -7.94 -4.34
CA LYS A 218 11.53 -6.66 -3.83
C LYS A 218 10.41 -5.86 -3.20
N VAL A 219 10.73 -5.14 -2.14
CA VAL A 219 9.78 -4.23 -1.48
C VAL A 219 9.16 -3.23 -2.46
N ASP A 220 9.93 -2.79 -3.45
CA ASP A 220 9.48 -1.83 -4.48
C ASP A 220 8.42 -2.39 -5.43
N ASP A 221 8.39 -3.71 -5.63
CA ASP A 221 7.44 -4.39 -6.50
C ASP A 221 6.13 -4.77 -5.78
N ILE A 222 6.07 -4.56 -4.44
CA ILE A 222 4.89 -4.84 -3.64
C ILE A 222 4.03 -3.58 -3.52
N LEU A 223 2.73 -3.72 -3.73
CA LEU A 223 1.73 -2.66 -3.65
C LEU A 223 1.02 -2.66 -2.29
N GLU A 224 0.59 -3.83 -1.82
CA GLU A 224 -0.12 -4.00 -0.54
C GLU A 224 0.26 -5.33 0.11
N ILE A 225 0.23 -5.34 1.45
CA ILE A 225 0.35 -6.57 2.26
C ILE A 225 -0.84 -6.63 3.21
N TRP A 226 -1.50 -7.81 3.27
CA TRP A 226 -2.65 -8.07 4.11
C TRP A 226 -2.39 -9.32 4.94
N LYS A 227 -2.40 -9.17 6.27
CA LYS A 227 -2.22 -10.28 7.19
C LYS A 227 -3.45 -11.17 7.16
N PHE A 228 -3.26 -12.47 7.01
CA PHE A 228 -4.35 -13.45 7.03
C PHE A 228 -5.18 -13.36 8.32
N VAL A 229 -6.50 -13.40 8.16
CA VAL A 229 -7.46 -13.41 9.27
C VAL A 229 -8.32 -14.68 9.20
N ASN A 230 -8.99 -14.90 8.06
CA ASN A 230 -9.81 -16.07 7.80
C ASN A 230 -9.92 -16.34 6.29
N TYR A 231 -10.54 -17.45 5.94
CA TYR A 231 -10.92 -17.71 4.56
C TYR A 231 -12.32 -18.31 4.48
N ILE A 232 -12.96 -18.12 3.34
CA ILE A 232 -14.25 -18.70 2.98
C ILE A 232 -14.01 -19.61 1.78
N ASN A 233 -14.30 -20.90 1.94
CA ASN A 233 -14.25 -21.84 0.85
C ASN A 233 -15.67 -22.01 0.26
N PRO A 234 -15.93 -21.56 -0.98
CA PRO A 234 -17.24 -21.75 -1.61
C PRO A 234 -17.48 -23.17 -2.13
N LYS A 235 -16.44 -24.01 -2.13
CA LYS A 235 -16.52 -25.40 -2.56
C LYS A 235 -16.50 -26.31 -1.34
N PHE A 236 -17.39 -27.29 -1.30
CA PHE A 236 -17.29 -28.40 -0.37
C PHE A 236 -16.25 -29.39 -0.89
N GLU A 237 -15.25 -29.69 -0.08
CA GLU A 237 -14.27 -30.73 -0.43
C GLU A 237 -14.89 -32.09 -0.10
N GLU A 238 -15.08 -32.92 -1.11
CA GLU A 238 -15.53 -34.29 -0.91
C GLU A 238 -14.48 -35.09 -0.11
N PRO A 239 -14.91 -35.91 0.86
CA PRO A 239 -13.98 -36.74 1.61
C PRO A 239 -13.22 -37.65 0.67
N ASN A 240 -11.94 -37.87 0.96
CA ASN A 240 -11.05 -38.71 0.14
C ASN A 240 -11.60 -40.15 0.16
N THR A 241 -12.21 -40.56 -0.94
CA THR A 241 -12.92 -41.88 -1.07
C THR A 241 -12.02 -43.09 -0.87
N LYS A 242 -10.69 -42.91 -0.78
CA LYS A 242 -9.77 -44.02 -0.45
C LYS A 242 -9.88 -44.48 1.01
N GLU A 243 -10.33 -43.63 1.93
CA GLU A 243 -10.52 -43.99 3.33
C GLU A 243 -11.97 -44.40 3.66
N THR A 244 -12.92 -44.16 2.76
CA THR A 244 -14.34 -44.49 3.00
C THR A 244 -14.72 -45.91 2.60
N ASN A 245 -13.84 -46.65 1.92
CA ASN A 245 -14.10 -48.06 1.56
C ASN A 245 -14.06 -49.03 2.76
N ASP A 246 -13.61 -48.56 3.94
CA ASP A 246 -13.63 -49.32 5.21
C ASP A 246 -14.86 -49.04 6.08
N ILE A 247 -15.69 -48.08 5.70
CA ILE A 247 -16.95 -47.78 6.40
C ILE A 247 -18.03 -48.60 5.67
N GLY A 248 -18.40 -49.73 6.22
CA GLY A 248 -19.48 -50.56 5.69
C GLY A 248 -20.78 -49.77 5.47
N PRO A 249 -21.74 -50.31 4.68
CA PRO A 249 -22.93 -49.56 4.30
C PRO A 249 -23.66 -49.05 5.57
N ALA A 250 -23.93 -47.75 5.56
CA ALA A 250 -24.73 -47.12 6.61
C ALA A 250 -26.10 -47.83 6.66
N ILE A 251 -26.44 -48.31 7.83
CA ILE A 251 -27.71 -48.98 8.15
C ILE A 251 -28.87 -48.00 8.05
#